data_6829e89a21e6bcb0602824eb60635e40
#
_entry.id   6829e89a21e6bcb0602824eb60635e40
#
_cell.length_a   1.000
_cell.length_b   1.000
_cell.length_c   1.000
_cell.angle_alpha   90.00
_cell.angle_beta   90.00
_cell.angle_gamma   90.00
#
_symmetry.space_group_name_H-M   'P 1'
#
loop_
_entity.id
_entity.type
_entity.pdbx_description
1 polymer ?
#
loop_
_entity_poly.entity_id
_entity_poly.type
_entity_poly.pdbx_seq_one_letter_code
_entity_poly.pdbx_strand_id
1 'polypeptide(L)'
;MGDDVIEKSDFSGGSSNSRVYKNTAYEFSYPEHVKKTLSEAPIAFLPVGCVEYHGPHLPLGVDMLTAESFCHRTAEITGGLVLPPFWLASGVLPLPHGVFIDLELLRRNIRSILSQLAHGGFKVLVVFSGHGALDHMHVLREETDLATQSFEEVSAFTT
;
A
#
# COMPACT_ATOMS: atom_id res chain seq x y z
N MET A 1 2.75 45.10 12.10
CA MET A 1 2.76 44.13 11.02
C MET A 1 4.10 43.44 11.16
N GLY A 2 4.14 42.36 11.87
CA GLY A 2 5.35 41.58 12.11
C GLY A 2 5.34 40.41 11.13
N ASP A 3 6.38 40.34 10.33
CA ASP A 3 6.65 39.17 9.46
C ASP A 3 7.16 38.05 10.36
N ASP A 4 6.27 37.11 10.71
CA ASP A 4 6.66 35.88 11.35
C ASP A 4 7.42 35.03 10.30
N VAL A 5 8.73 35.17 10.33
CA VAL A 5 9.66 34.30 9.62
C VAL A 5 9.53 32.90 10.27
N ILE A 6 8.81 32.01 9.59
CA ILE A 6 8.83 30.60 9.94
C ILE A 6 10.28 30.13 9.76
N GLU A 7 10.96 29.90 10.87
CA GLU A 7 12.25 29.23 10.89
C GLU A 7 12.14 27.92 10.13
N LYS A 8 12.94 27.78 9.09
CA LYS A 8 13.11 26.51 8.39
C LYS A 8 13.73 25.53 9.39
N SER A 9 12.89 24.75 10.05
CA SER A 9 13.36 23.56 10.77
C SER A 9 14.05 22.66 9.74
N ASP A 10 15.31 22.40 9.97
CA ASP A 10 16.13 21.47 9.16
C ASP A 10 15.47 20.09 9.14
N PHE A 11 14.71 19.82 8.08
CA PHE A 11 14.28 18.48 7.73
C PHE A 11 15.49 17.69 7.17
N SER A 12 16.52 17.52 8.00
CA SER A 12 17.67 16.65 7.70
C SER A 12 17.41 15.17 8.03
N GLY A 13 16.14 14.76 8.05
CA GLY A 13 15.69 13.38 8.35
C GLY A 13 15.34 12.52 7.15
N GLY A 14 15.74 12.90 5.93
CA GLY A 14 15.38 12.20 4.70
C GLY A 14 16.44 11.27 4.13
N SER A 15 17.15 10.46 4.91
CA SER A 15 17.96 9.41 4.31
C SER A 15 17.11 8.14 4.09
N SER A 16 16.47 8.12 2.93
CA SER A 16 16.10 6.94 2.15
C SER A 16 15.66 5.68 2.92
N ASN A 17 14.37 5.57 3.24
CA ASN A 17 13.72 4.27 3.52
C ASN A 17 13.97 3.25 2.40
N SER A 18 14.31 3.69 1.20
CA SER A 18 14.65 2.84 0.05
C SER A 18 15.83 1.88 0.27
N ARG A 19 16.72 2.13 1.25
CA ARG A 19 17.81 1.21 1.58
C ARG A 19 17.42 0.13 2.59
N VAL A 20 16.41 0.39 3.40
CA VAL A 20 16.00 -0.51 4.49
C VAL A 20 15.24 -1.72 3.94
N TYR A 21 14.44 -1.54 2.90
CA TYR A 21 13.51 -2.57 2.41
C TYR A 21 13.92 -3.24 1.10
N LYS A 22 15.18 -3.14 0.66
CA LYS A 22 15.64 -3.66 -0.64
C LYS A 22 15.31 -5.14 -0.88
N ASN A 23 15.27 -5.95 0.16
CA ASN A 23 15.04 -7.39 0.02
C ASN A 23 13.57 -7.77 -0.06
N THR A 24 12.66 -6.88 0.31
CA THR A 24 11.22 -7.13 0.30
C THR A 24 10.46 -6.27 -0.71
N ALA A 25 11.09 -5.23 -1.25
CA ALA A 25 10.44 -4.30 -2.19
C ALA A 25 10.40 -4.88 -3.61
N TYR A 26 9.18 -4.96 -4.17
CA TYR A 26 8.95 -5.51 -5.51
C TYR A 26 9.63 -4.70 -6.60
N GLU A 27 9.60 -3.37 -6.53
CA GLU A 27 10.18 -2.45 -7.51
C GLU A 27 11.72 -2.50 -7.59
N PHE A 28 12.36 -3.03 -6.56
CA PHE A 28 13.81 -3.26 -6.54
C PHE A 28 14.19 -4.73 -6.83
N SER A 29 13.21 -5.59 -7.06
CA SER A 29 13.43 -7.00 -7.33
C SER A 29 13.76 -7.25 -8.80
N TYR A 30 14.78 -8.09 -9.05
CA TYR A 30 15.07 -8.61 -10.38
C TYR A 30 14.21 -9.85 -10.67
N PRO A 31 13.99 -10.22 -11.95
CA PRO A 31 13.16 -11.38 -12.30
C PRO A 31 13.54 -12.68 -11.58
N GLU A 32 14.82 -12.93 -11.36
CA GLU A 32 15.29 -14.13 -10.66
C GLU A 32 14.95 -14.09 -9.15
N HIS A 33 14.94 -12.91 -8.54
CA HIS A 33 14.49 -12.73 -7.16
C HIS A 33 12.99 -13.01 -7.05
N VAL A 34 12.19 -12.50 -7.98
CA VAL A 34 10.74 -12.78 -8.04
C VAL A 34 10.48 -14.29 -8.16
N LYS A 35 11.15 -14.98 -9.10
CA LYS A 35 11.03 -16.44 -9.27
C LYS A 35 11.36 -17.20 -7.99
N LYS A 36 12.43 -16.82 -7.31
CA LYS A 36 12.81 -17.43 -6.03
C LYS A 36 11.71 -17.23 -5.00
N THR A 37 11.23 -16.00 -4.84
CA THR A 37 10.15 -15.69 -3.89
C THR A 37 8.87 -16.49 -4.19
N LEU A 38 8.48 -16.59 -5.47
CA LEU A 38 7.31 -17.39 -5.86
C LEU A 38 7.44 -18.87 -5.50
N SER A 39 8.66 -19.40 -5.46
CA SER A 39 8.89 -20.80 -5.07
C SER A 39 8.97 -21.04 -3.55
N GLU A 40 9.35 -20.02 -2.78
CA GLU A 40 9.58 -20.12 -1.34
C GLU A 40 8.42 -19.56 -0.51
N ALA A 41 7.92 -18.39 -0.89
CA ALA A 41 6.85 -17.67 -0.21
C ALA A 41 6.08 -16.81 -1.23
N PRO A 42 5.14 -17.38 -1.98
CA PRO A 42 4.40 -16.70 -3.06
C PRO A 42 3.37 -15.69 -2.52
N ILE A 43 3.83 -14.76 -1.69
CA ILE A 43 3.02 -13.75 -1.01
C ILE A 43 3.29 -12.39 -1.63
N ALA A 44 2.26 -11.66 -2.02
CA ALA A 44 2.33 -10.27 -2.41
C ALA A 44 1.58 -9.39 -1.40
N PHE A 45 2.23 -8.34 -0.93
CA PHE A 45 1.64 -7.32 -0.09
C PHE A 45 1.39 -6.06 -0.90
N LEU A 46 0.16 -5.57 -0.90
CA LEU A 46 -0.23 -4.29 -1.47
C LEU A 46 -0.56 -3.32 -0.33
N PRO A 47 0.37 -2.44 0.07
CA PRO A 47 0.05 -1.38 1.00
C PRO A 47 -0.85 -0.34 0.33
N VAL A 48 -1.95 0.00 0.98
CA VAL A 48 -2.92 0.99 0.51
C VAL A 48 -3.08 2.06 1.57
N GLY A 49 -3.10 3.31 1.15
CA GLY A 49 -3.30 4.43 2.05
C GLY A 49 -3.82 5.64 1.30
N CYS A 50 -3.86 6.78 1.96
CA CYS A 50 -4.28 8.02 1.34
C CYS A 50 -3.33 9.17 1.67
N VAL A 51 -3.60 10.31 1.05
CA VAL A 51 -3.01 11.60 1.36
C VAL A 51 -4.12 12.48 1.89
N GLU A 52 -4.21 12.61 3.22
CA GLU A 52 -5.21 13.44 3.88
C GLU A 52 -4.69 14.09 5.17
N TYR A 53 -5.42 15.07 5.65
CA TYR A 53 -5.05 15.82 6.86
C TYR A 53 -5.44 15.07 8.13
N HIS A 54 -4.44 14.72 8.95
CA HIS A 54 -4.58 14.05 10.25
C HIS A 54 -4.17 14.95 11.44
N GLY A 55 -4.39 16.24 11.32
CA GLY A 55 -3.94 17.21 12.30
C GLY A 55 -2.55 17.78 12.01
N PRO A 56 -2.13 18.83 12.71
CA PRO A 56 -0.89 19.55 12.42
C PRO A 56 0.39 18.79 12.84
N HIS A 57 0.25 17.65 13.49
CA HIS A 57 1.35 16.86 14.07
C HIS A 57 1.70 15.59 13.26
N LEU A 58 0.93 15.26 12.23
CA LEU A 58 1.17 14.11 11.38
C LEU A 58 1.38 14.52 9.92
N PRO A 59 2.22 13.80 9.17
CA PRO A 59 2.36 14.01 7.74
C PRO A 59 1.07 13.61 7.01
N LEU A 60 0.76 14.28 5.89
CA LEU A 60 -0.43 14.00 5.08
C LEU A 60 -0.51 12.54 4.58
N GLY A 61 0.62 11.89 4.37
CA GLY A 61 0.69 10.50 3.90
C GLY A 61 0.82 9.47 5.02
N VAL A 62 0.45 9.77 6.26
CA VAL A 62 0.65 8.86 7.40
C VAL A 62 0.03 7.49 7.18
N ASP A 63 -1.13 7.41 6.57
CA ASP A 63 -1.83 6.15 6.28
C ASP A 63 -0.99 5.26 5.34
N MET A 64 -0.52 5.85 4.24
CA MET A 64 0.33 5.17 3.27
C MET A 64 1.66 4.72 3.91
N LEU A 65 2.32 5.61 4.65
CA LEU A 65 3.60 5.32 5.31
C LEU A 65 3.48 4.22 6.35
N THR A 66 2.36 4.19 7.09
CA THR A 66 2.06 3.15 8.06
C THR A 66 1.82 1.81 7.37
N ALA A 67 0.99 1.79 6.32
CA ALA A 67 0.70 0.58 5.56
C ALA A 67 1.98 -0.01 4.94
N GLU A 68 2.80 0.81 4.30
CA GLU A 68 4.07 0.40 3.70
C GLU A 68 5.01 -0.22 4.75
N SER A 69 5.22 0.48 5.85
CA SER A 69 6.08 0.04 6.94
C SER A 69 5.64 -1.30 7.53
N PHE A 70 4.32 -1.46 7.71
CA PHE A 70 3.73 -2.69 8.26
C PHE A 70 3.91 -3.86 7.29
N CYS A 71 3.63 -3.67 6.00
CA CYS A 71 3.81 -4.68 4.97
C CYS A 71 5.27 -5.16 4.89
N HIS A 72 6.24 -4.24 4.89
CA HIS A 72 7.65 -4.62 4.85
C HIS A 72 8.08 -5.40 6.09
N ARG A 73 7.68 -4.99 7.27
CA ARG A 73 7.97 -5.72 8.50
C ARG A 73 7.35 -7.11 8.53
N THR A 74 6.16 -7.25 7.98
CA THR A 74 5.52 -8.55 7.85
C THR A 74 6.28 -9.42 6.84
N ALA A 75 6.65 -8.88 5.69
CA ALA A 75 7.41 -9.60 4.66
C ALA A 75 8.80 -10.04 5.14
N GLU A 76 9.45 -9.29 6.02
CA GLU A 76 10.71 -9.70 6.67
C GLU A 76 10.57 -10.99 7.50
N ILE A 77 9.37 -11.24 8.04
CA ILE A 77 9.08 -12.41 8.89
C ILE A 77 8.56 -13.58 8.07
N THR A 78 7.64 -13.31 7.14
CA THR A 78 6.89 -14.33 6.40
C THR A 78 7.49 -14.68 5.05
N GLY A 79 8.40 -13.89 4.55
CA GLY A 79 8.77 -13.85 3.13
C GLY A 79 7.71 -13.11 2.31
N GLY A 80 7.88 -13.14 1.00
CA GLY A 80 7.02 -12.42 0.06
C GLY A 80 7.60 -11.10 -0.38
N LEU A 81 6.87 -10.40 -1.26
CA LEU A 81 7.26 -9.11 -1.82
C LEU A 81 6.18 -8.05 -1.57
N VAL A 82 6.63 -6.84 -1.30
CA VAL A 82 5.78 -5.67 -1.05
C VAL A 82 5.79 -4.78 -2.27
N LEU A 83 4.63 -4.50 -2.83
CA LEU A 83 4.46 -3.58 -3.95
C LEU A 83 4.68 -2.14 -3.48
N PRO A 84 5.00 -1.21 -4.40
CA PRO A 84 4.96 0.21 -4.11
C PRO A 84 3.60 0.59 -3.53
N PRO A 85 3.55 1.48 -2.52
CA PRO A 85 2.30 1.80 -1.86
C PRO A 85 1.30 2.46 -2.81
N PHE A 86 0.06 1.98 -2.79
CA PHE A 86 -1.05 2.57 -3.51
C PHE A 86 -1.65 3.70 -2.66
N TRP A 87 -1.32 4.93 -3.01
CA TRP A 87 -1.63 6.13 -2.22
C TRP A 87 -2.98 6.79 -2.58
N LEU A 88 -3.67 6.29 -3.58
CA LEU A 88 -4.97 6.79 -4.03
C LEU A 88 -6.10 6.05 -3.34
N ALA A 89 -6.74 6.68 -2.39
CA ALA A 89 -7.88 6.15 -1.66
C ALA A 89 -9.18 6.91 -2.00
N SER A 90 -10.29 6.37 -1.54
CA SER A 90 -11.60 7.02 -1.60
C SER A 90 -12.13 7.22 -0.18
N GLY A 91 -13.08 8.13 0.00
CA GLY A 91 -13.64 8.43 1.32
C GLY A 91 -12.77 9.32 2.21
N VAL A 92 -11.83 10.03 1.62
CA VAL A 92 -11.00 11.04 2.29
C VAL A 92 -11.87 12.22 2.73
N LEU A 93 -11.63 12.73 3.94
CA LEU A 93 -12.34 13.91 4.43
C LEU A 93 -12.08 15.12 3.53
N PRO A 94 -13.09 15.99 3.28
CA PRO A 94 -12.96 17.17 2.42
C PRO A 94 -12.21 18.29 3.13
N LEU A 95 -11.02 17.99 3.62
CA LEU A 95 -10.11 18.91 4.28
C LEU A 95 -9.01 19.36 3.31
N PRO A 96 -8.33 20.51 3.58
CA PRO A 96 -7.24 20.97 2.73
C PRO A 96 -6.15 19.92 2.54
N HIS A 97 -5.61 19.87 1.32
CA HIS A 97 -4.48 19.01 0.94
C HIS A 97 -4.80 17.51 0.81
N GLY A 98 -6.07 17.10 0.93
CA GLY A 98 -6.48 15.73 0.63
C GLY A 98 -6.46 15.43 -0.87
N VAL A 99 -6.04 14.23 -1.24
CA VAL A 99 -6.09 13.73 -2.63
C VAL A 99 -6.80 12.39 -2.63
N PHE A 100 -7.87 12.29 -3.41
CA PHE A 100 -8.70 11.10 -3.46
C PHE A 100 -9.21 10.80 -4.87
N ILE A 101 -9.66 9.57 -5.05
CA ILE A 101 -10.32 9.10 -6.26
C ILE A 101 -11.74 8.63 -5.94
N ASP A 102 -12.57 8.49 -6.96
CA ASP A 102 -13.88 7.88 -6.78
C ASP A 102 -13.78 6.37 -6.50
N LEU A 103 -14.84 5.81 -5.89
CA LEU A 103 -14.89 4.40 -5.50
C LEU A 103 -14.77 3.43 -6.68
N GLU A 104 -15.32 3.79 -7.84
CA GLU A 104 -15.26 2.92 -9.01
C GLU A 104 -13.84 2.88 -9.61
N LEU A 105 -13.12 3.98 -9.59
CA LEU A 105 -11.73 4.02 -10.01
C LEU A 105 -10.83 3.25 -9.04
N LEU A 106 -11.08 3.35 -7.73
CA LEU A 106 -10.41 2.53 -6.72
C LEU A 106 -10.65 1.04 -7.02
N ARG A 107 -11.90 0.63 -7.19
CA ARG A 107 -12.32 -0.74 -7.51
C ARG A 107 -11.57 -1.31 -8.70
N ARG A 108 -11.55 -0.59 -9.82
CA ARG A 108 -10.89 -1.02 -11.05
C ARG A 108 -9.39 -1.19 -10.88
N ASN A 109 -8.74 -0.28 -10.15
CA ASN A 109 -7.30 -0.36 -9.91
C ASN A 109 -6.96 -1.58 -9.05
N ILE A 110 -7.64 -1.76 -7.91
CA ILE A 110 -7.41 -2.90 -7.01
C ILE A 110 -7.65 -4.22 -7.74
N ARG A 111 -8.78 -4.37 -8.44
CA ARG A 111 -9.08 -5.56 -9.25
C ARG A 111 -7.99 -5.87 -10.27
N SER A 112 -7.54 -4.85 -11.01
CA SER A 112 -6.49 -5.00 -12.01
C SER A 112 -5.17 -5.46 -11.39
N ILE A 113 -4.77 -4.87 -10.28
CA ILE A 113 -3.53 -5.21 -9.57
C ILE A 113 -3.60 -6.66 -9.07
N LEU A 114 -4.67 -7.03 -8.34
CA LEU A 114 -4.83 -8.37 -7.79
C LEU A 114 -4.86 -9.45 -8.89
N SER A 115 -5.57 -9.18 -9.99
CA SER A 115 -5.60 -10.09 -11.14
C SER A 115 -4.23 -10.31 -11.75
N GLN A 116 -3.44 -9.25 -11.93
CA GLN A 116 -2.09 -9.37 -12.49
C GLN A 116 -1.13 -10.11 -11.54
N LEU A 117 -1.23 -9.90 -10.24
CA LEU A 117 -0.44 -10.62 -9.25
C LEU A 117 -0.78 -12.12 -9.23
N ALA A 118 -2.07 -12.46 -9.30
CA ALA A 118 -2.53 -13.85 -9.39
C ALA A 118 -1.99 -14.54 -10.66
N HIS A 119 -2.12 -13.91 -11.83
CA HIS A 119 -1.52 -14.40 -13.08
C HIS A 119 0.01 -14.46 -13.03
N GLY A 120 0.64 -13.59 -12.27
CA GLY A 120 2.08 -13.57 -12.04
C GLY A 120 2.60 -14.70 -11.15
N GLY A 121 1.71 -15.51 -10.56
CA GLY A 121 2.06 -16.70 -9.78
C GLY A 121 2.03 -16.51 -8.26
N PHE A 122 1.66 -15.34 -7.76
CA PHE A 122 1.41 -15.15 -6.33
C PHE A 122 0.16 -15.92 -5.91
N LYS A 123 0.23 -16.56 -4.72
CA LYS A 123 -0.84 -17.40 -4.16
C LYS A 123 -1.54 -16.75 -2.98
N VAL A 124 -0.86 -15.85 -2.30
CA VAL A 124 -1.42 -15.08 -1.18
C VAL A 124 -1.30 -13.60 -1.50
N LEU A 125 -2.43 -12.91 -1.53
CA LEU A 125 -2.52 -11.48 -1.84
C LEU A 125 -3.04 -10.75 -0.60
N VAL A 126 -2.21 -9.93 0.01
CA VAL A 126 -2.55 -9.15 1.21
C VAL A 126 -2.70 -7.69 0.84
N VAL A 127 -3.92 -7.18 0.93
CA VAL A 127 -4.18 -5.73 0.78
C VAL A 127 -4.26 -5.13 2.17
N PHE A 128 -3.20 -4.47 2.59
CA PHE A 128 -3.17 -3.82 3.90
C PHE A 128 -3.51 -2.33 3.75
N SER A 129 -4.61 -1.90 4.38
CA SER A 129 -5.02 -0.50 4.34
C SER A 129 -4.65 0.24 5.63
N GLY A 130 -3.92 1.34 5.48
CA GLY A 130 -3.75 2.31 6.57
C GLY A 130 -4.90 3.31 6.66
N HIS A 131 -5.81 3.32 5.67
CA HIS A 131 -6.97 4.20 5.60
C HIS A 131 -8.25 3.45 5.94
N GLY A 132 -9.02 3.96 6.92
CA GLY A 132 -10.14 3.25 7.52
C GLY A 132 -11.54 3.70 7.06
N ALA A 133 -11.70 4.48 5.99
CA ALA A 133 -13.02 4.90 5.52
C ALA A 133 -13.89 3.70 5.12
N LEU A 134 -15.14 3.67 5.57
CA LEU A 134 -16.02 2.50 5.44
C LEU A 134 -16.20 2.03 3.99
N ASP A 135 -16.54 2.96 3.09
CA ASP A 135 -16.76 2.62 1.68
C ASP A 135 -15.48 2.17 0.98
N HIS A 136 -14.34 2.77 1.34
CA HIS A 136 -13.02 2.34 0.89
C HIS A 136 -12.74 0.89 1.31
N MET A 137 -12.88 0.58 2.60
CA MET A 137 -12.68 -0.76 3.13
C MET A 137 -13.66 -1.79 2.55
N HIS A 138 -14.88 -1.37 2.27
CA HIS A 138 -15.87 -2.23 1.61
C HIS A 138 -15.40 -2.63 0.20
N VAL A 139 -14.94 -1.69 -0.60
CA VAL A 139 -14.39 -1.96 -1.93
C VAL A 139 -13.19 -2.92 -1.84
N LEU A 140 -12.25 -2.70 -0.91
CA LEU A 140 -11.10 -3.59 -0.77
C LEU A 140 -11.52 -5.03 -0.44
N ARG A 141 -12.50 -5.21 0.45
CA ARG A 141 -13.04 -6.54 0.79
C ARG A 141 -13.69 -7.21 -0.42
N GLU A 142 -14.57 -6.51 -1.12
CA GLU A 142 -15.23 -7.06 -2.31
C GLU A 142 -14.21 -7.50 -3.36
N GLU A 143 -13.16 -6.71 -3.60
CA GLU A 143 -12.17 -7.05 -4.63
C GLU A 143 -11.22 -8.19 -4.20
N THR A 144 -10.90 -8.30 -2.92
CA THR A 144 -10.13 -9.47 -2.41
C THR A 144 -10.98 -10.74 -2.42
N ASP A 145 -12.26 -10.67 -2.06
CA ASP A 145 -13.19 -11.80 -2.15
C ASP A 145 -13.36 -12.25 -3.62
N LEU A 146 -13.52 -11.31 -4.54
CA LEU A 146 -13.61 -11.60 -5.97
C LEU A 146 -12.34 -12.26 -6.51
N ALA A 147 -11.15 -11.80 -6.09
CA ALA A 147 -9.88 -12.42 -6.48
C ALA A 147 -9.80 -13.86 -5.99
N THR A 148 -10.15 -14.12 -4.73
CA THR A 148 -10.18 -15.48 -4.17
C THR A 148 -11.15 -16.39 -4.92
N GLN A 149 -12.30 -15.89 -5.33
CA GLN A 149 -13.30 -16.67 -6.09
C GLN A 149 -12.89 -16.90 -7.55
N SER A 150 -12.12 -15.99 -8.13
CA SER A 150 -11.75 -16.03 -9.55
C SER A 150 -10.52 -16.88 -9.86
N PHE A 151 -9.68 -17.17 -8.86
CA PHE A 151 -8.42 -17.89 -9.02
C PHE A 151 -8.33 -19.03 -8.01
N GLU A 152 -8.42 -20.28 -8.48
CA GLU A 152 -8.55 -21.50 -7.67
C GLU A 152 -7.45 -21.68 -6.60
N GLU A 153 -6.22 -21.23 -6.89
CA GLU A 153 -5.08 -21.39 -5.98
C GLU A 153 -4.68 -20.08 -5.26
N VAL A 154 -5.54 -19.07 -5.28
CA VAL A 154 -5.24 -17.76 -4.69
C VAL A 154 -6.14 -17.49 -3.50
N SER A 155 -5.54 -17.05 -2.41
CA SER A 155 -6.23 -16.49 -1.26
C SER A 155 -5.90 -15.00 -1.17
N ALA A 156 -6.89 -14.15 -1.29
CA ALA A 156 -6.75 -12.70 -1.15
C ALA A 156 -7.58 -12.20 0.02
N PHE A 157 -7.02 -11.27 0.79
CA PHE A 157 -7.72 -10.65 1.92
C PHE A 157 -7.22 -9.25 2.19
N THR A 158 -8.07 -8.46 2.86
CA THR A 158 -7.73 -7.11 3.34
C THR A 158 -7.85 -7.03 4.86
N THR A 159 -7.04 -6.15 5.46
CA THR A 159 -7.03 -5.88 6.90
C THR A 159 -7.12 -4.39 7.16
#